data_b97cdea6360abc616313eec026983085
#
_entry.id   b97cdea6360abc616313eec026983085
#
_cell.length_a   1.000
_cell.length_b   1.000
_cell.length_c   1.000
_cell.angle_alpha   90.00
_cell.angle_beta   90.00
_cell.angle_gamma   90.00
#
_symmetry.space_group_name_H-M   'P 1'
#
loop_
_entity.id
_entity.type
_entity.pdbx_description
1 polymer ?
#
loop_
_entity_poly.entity_id
_entity_poly.type
_entity_poly.pdbx_seq_one_letter_code
_entity_poly.pdbx_strand_id
1 'polypeptide(L)'
;MTDDILGVQWASVTLYPAGYNSRRITVQPNLVLPAGWQFGTALELDKREGANVRFKPLDLDTLIDSPLFAGRYFKRIDLNPGAKVPVMLNIVADSADQLEATPEQIGLHRAMVQQALKLFGSQHYQHYDFLFAISDEFGGIGREHHQSSENGVKAGYFTDWNKWEARRELLPHEFAHSWNGKFRRPAGQDVPNFNTPLDNSLLWVYEGQTQYWGAVLAARSGLIKPENTRDLLAASAARLDNVRGRTWRAVQDTTYDPIINARRPQVWNNWQRGEDYYQEGQLIWLDADTLIRELSGGKRSLNDFARGFFGVDDGVNVAKHYTFDDVVAALNAVQPHDWATFLRSRVESHGPGAPLDGLTRAGWKLVYTDKQTPFLKAQEDLSKSANFQYSLGFSVGAEGKLESFIWEGIGFKAGLSGNSTLLAVNGRAYKPEVLRAAITAAKDSKEAIQLLVKKGNLYTTYAIDYHDGLKYPRLERIKGTPDRLEAILQPLK
;
A
#
# COMPACT_ATOMS: atom_id res chain seq x y z
N MET A 1 -18.73 -5.97 -8.91
CA MET A 1 -19.17 -6.93 -9.94
C MET A 1 -19.09 -6.26 -11.29
N THR A 2 -18.71 -7.03 -12.31
CA THR A 2 -18.85 -6.68 -13.73
C THR A 2 -19.70 -7.75 -14.41
N ASP A 3 -19.90 -7.69 -15.72
CA ASP A 3 -20.63 -8.74 -16.46
C ASP A 3 -19.88 -10.09 -16.46
N ASP A 4 -18.58 -10.08 -16.20
CA ASP A 4 -17.70 -11.25 -16.26
C ASP A 4 -17.03 -11.61 -14.93
N ILE A 5 -17.14 -10.75 -13.88
CA ILE A 5 -16.51 -10.94 -12.57
C ILE A 5 -17.48 -10.73 -11.42
N LEU A 6 -17.49 -11.65 -10.47
CA LEU A 6 -18.20 -11.59 -9.19
C LEU A 6 -17.19 -11.64 -8.03
N GLY A 7 -17.28 -10.71 -7.11
CA GLY A 7 -16.66 -10.79 -5.78
C GLY A 7 -17.73 -11.00 -4.71
N VAL A 8 -17.57 -11.99 -3.88
CA VAL A 8 -18.44 -12.25 -2.72
C VAL A 8 -17.66 -11.98 -1.45
N GLN A 9 -18.02 -10.88 -0.78
CA GLN A 9 -17.59 -10.59 0.58
C GLN A 9 -18.71 -11.01 1.51
N TRP A 10 -18.52 -12.10 2.24
CA TRP A 10 -19.56 -12.68 3.09
C TRP A 10 -20.09 -11.69 4.14
N ALA A 11 -19.25 -10.78 4.63
CA ALA A 11 -19.67 -9.70 5.53
C ALA A 11 -20.82 -8.83 4.98
N SER A 12 -20.92 -8.71 3.65
CA SER A 12 -21.93 -7.88 2.98
C SER A 12 -23.26 -8.60 2.75
N VAL A 13 -23.31 -9.92 2.92
CA VAL A 13 -24.48 -10.76 2.58
C VAL A 13 -24.91 -11.68 3.72
N THR A 14 -24.21 -11.68 4.85
CA THR A 14 -24.51 -12.57 5.98
C THR A 14 -25.18 -11.80 7.11
N LEU A 15 -26.27 -12.37 7.62
CA LEU A 15 -26.93 -11.97 8.86
C LEU A 15 -26.64 -13.02 9.93
N TYR A 16 -26.35 -12.58 11.13
CA TYR A 16 -26.11 -13.47 12.26
C TYR A 16 -26.74 -12.93 13.55
N PRO A 17 -27.06 -13.78 14.55
CA PRO A 17 -27.70 -13.35 15.79
C PRO A 17 -26.74 -12.49 16.61
N ALA A 18 -27.17 -11.27 16.98
CA ALA A 18 -26.39 -10.34 17.81
C ALA A 18 -26.10 -10.93 19.19
N GLY A 19 -24.94 -10.57 19.76
CA GLY A 19 -24.52 -10.97 21.11
C GLY A 19 -23.83 -12.33 21.20
N TYR A 20 -23.75 -13.08 20.12
CA TYR A 20 -23.00 -14.34 20.09
C TYR A 20 -21.56 -14.11 19.62
N ASN A 21 -20.64 -14.95 20.13
CA ASN A 21 -19.28 -14.99 19.63
C ASN A 21 -19.28 -15.60 18.22
N SER A 22 -18.75 -14.88 17.22
CA SER A 22 -18.73 -15.29 15.81
C SER A 22 -18.05 -16.64 15.57
N ARG A 23 -17.00 -16.96 16.35
CA ARG A 23 -16.27 -18.22 16.29
C ARG A 23 -17.05 -19.43 16.83
N ARG A 24 -18.23 -19.20 17.45
CA ARG A 24 -19.13 -20.26 17.96
C ARG A 24 -20.37 -20.44 17.11
N ILE A 25 -20.53 -19.70 16.03
CA ILE A 25 -21.64 -19.81 15.10
C ILE A 25 -21.18 -20.66 13.92
N THR A 26 -21.68 -21.90 13.83
CA THR A 26 -21.40 -22.76 12.69
C THR A 26 -22.27 -22.38 11.50
N VAL A 27 -21.66 -22.27 10.34
CA VAL A 27 -22.33 -21.96 9.07
C VAL A 27 -21.90 -22.95 8.00
N GLN A 28 -22.76 -23.20 7.01
CA GLN A 28 -22.43 -23.96 5.81
C GLN A 28 -22.71 -23.11 4.57
N PRO A 29 -21.69 -22.52 3.93
CA PRO A 29 -21.89 -21.68 2.78
C PRO A 29 -22.29 -22.49 1.55
N ASN A 30 -23.22 -21.93 0.78
CA ASN A 30 -23.63 -22.46 -0.52
C ASN A 30 -23.68 -21.28 -1.50
N LEU A 31 -23.29 -21.54 -2.76
CA LEU A 31 -23.25 -20.54 -3.81
C LEU A 31 -23.79 -21.13 -5.10
N VAL A 32 -24.57 -20.35 -5.83
CA VAL A 32 -24.99 -20.70 -7.18
C VAL A 32 -24.28 -19.76 -8.14
N LEU A 33 -23.45 -20.31 -9.00
CA LEU A 33 -22.67 -19.55 -9.99
C LEU A 33 -23.34 -19.63 -11.37
N PRO A 34 -23.12 -18.62 -12.23
CA PRO A 34 -23.46 -18.74 -13.65
C PRO A 34 -22.79 -19.96 -14.28
N ALA A 35 -23.45 -20.55 -15.30
CA ALA A 35 -22.93 -21.73 -15.97
C ALA A 35 -21.54 -21.46 -16.59
N GLY A 36 -20.62 -22.39 -16.34
CA GLY A 36 -19.23 -22.31 -16.87
C GLY A 36 -18.27 -21.45 -16.04
N TRP A 37 -18.76 -20.65 -15.07
CA TRP A 37 -17.90 -19.84 -14.24
C TRP A 37 -17.03 -20.69 -13.30
N GLN A 38 -15.80 -20.22 -13.11
CA GLN A 38 -14.84 -20.78 -12.13
C GLN A 38 -14.65 -19.78 -10.99
N PHE A 39 -14.06 -20.27 -9.87
CA PHE A 39 -13.84 -19.43 -8.70
C PHE A 39 -12.55 -19.77 -7.96
N GLY A 40 -12.04 -18.80 -7.19
CA GLY A 40 -11.01 -18.95 -6.18
C GLY A 40 -11.55 -18.52 -4.82
N THR A 41 -11.16 -19.20 -3.76
CA THR A 41 -11.49 -18.91 -2.36
C THR A 41 -10.62 -19.75 -1.43
N ALA A 42 -10.48 -19.33 -0.17
CA ALA A 42 -9.88 -20.15 0.88
C ALA A 42 -10.87 -21.16 1.51
N LEU A 43 -12.14 -21.14 1.12
CA LEU A 43 -13.12 -22.10 1.63
C LEU A 43 -12.88 -23.51 1.09
N GLU A 44 -12.97 -24.49 1.97
CA GLU A 44 -12.88 -25.90 1.60
C GLU A 44 -14.13 -26.38 0.88
N LEU A 45 -13.95 -26.88 -0.34
CA LEU A 45 -15.04 -27.45 -1.14
C LEU A 45 -15.56 -28.74 -0.49
N ASP A 46 -16.87 -28.82 -0.30
CA ASP A 46 -17.56 -30.08 0.05
C ASP A 46 -18.08 -30.78 -1.22
N LYS A 47 -18.88 -30.07 -2.04
CA LYS A 47 -19.47 -30.62 -3.26
C LYS A 47 -19.70 -29.54 -4.31
N ARG A 48 -19.54 -29.91 -5.59
CA ARG A 48 -19.98 -29.10 -6.73
C ARG A 48 -20.86 -29.92 -7.67
N GLU A 49 -22.03 -29.41 -7.96
CA GLU A 49 -22.98 -30.00 -8.93
C GLU A 49 -23.43 -28.93 -9.92
N GLY A 50 -22.75 -28.88 -11.06
CA GLY A 50 -22.99 -27.86 -12.08
C GLY A 50 -22.73 -26.43 -11.53
N ALA A 51 -23.76 -25.62 -11.46
CA ALA A 51 -23.76 -24.27 -10.92
C ALA A 51 -23.72 -24.22 -9.38
N ASN A 52 -24.17 -25.27 -8.70
CA ASN A 52 -24.28 -25.29 -7.25
C ASN A 52 -22.95 -25.69 -6.62
N VAL A 53 -22.46 -24.87 -5.72
CA VAL A 53 -21.22 -25.06 -4.98
C VAL A 53 -21.55 -25.06 -3.49
N ARG A 54 -21.19 -26.14 -2.80
CA ARG A 54 -21.33 -26.27 -1.35
C ARG A 54 -19.94 -26.38 -0.73
N PHE A 55 -19.72 -25.59 0.31
CA PHE A 55 -18.46 -25.63 1.08
C PHE A 55 -18.67 -26.40 2.39
N LYS A 56 -17.59 -26.87 2.99
CA LYS A 56 -17.63 -27.54 4.29
C LYS A 56 -18.15 -26.59 5.37
N PRO A 57 -18.82 -27.11 6.43
CA PRO A 57 -19.19 -26.32 7.59
C PRO A 57 -17.96 -25.73 8.26
N LEU A 58 -18.07 -24.46 8.69
CA LEU A 58 -17.02 -23.74 9.39
C LEU A 58 -17.65 -22.71 10.35
N ASP A 59 -16.83 -22.03 11.15
CA ASP A 59 -17.32 -20.94 11.98
C ASP A 59 -17.51 -19.64 11.16
N LEU A 60 -18.36 -18.75 11.68
CA LEU A 60 -18.73 -17.51 11.00
C LEU A 60 -17.53 -16.57 10.83
N ASP A 61 -16.62 -16.52 11.80
CA ASP A 61 -15.41 -15.66 11.74
C ASP A 61 -14.53 -16.06 10.54
N THR A 62 -14.27 -17.35 10.39
CA THR A 62 -13.55 -17.93 9.25
C THR A 62 -14.30 -17.72 7.93
N LEU A 63 -15.64 -17.81 7.91
CA LEU A 63 -16.42 -17.50 6.70
C LEU A 63 -16.20 -16.06 6.24
N ILE A 64 -16.33 -15.10 7.15
CA ILE A 64 -16.15 -13.67 6.84
C ILE A 64 -14.73 -13.39 6.33
N ASP A 65 -13.75 -14.13 6.84
CA ASP A 65 -12.34 -14.04 6.44
C ASP A 65 -11.98 -14.88 5.18
N SER A 66 -12.97 -15.42 4.48
CA SER A 66 -12.78 -16.30 3.31
C SER A 66 -13.63 -15.85 2.13
N PRO A 67 -13.39 -14.65 1.56
CA PRO A 67 -14.12 -14.17 0.38
C PRO A 67 -13.90 -15.08 -0.82
N LEU A 68 -14.64 -14.79 -1.89
CA LEU A 68 -14.59 -15.55 -3.13
C LEU A 68 -14.59 -14.60 -4.32
N PHE A 69 -13.69 -14.85 -5.28
CA PHE A 69 -13.78 -14.25 -6.61
C PHE A 69 -14.15 -15.34 -7.62
N ALA A 70 -15.14 -15.05 -8.46
CA ALA A 70 -15.55 -15.92 -9.55
C ALA A 70 -15.61 -15.13 -10.86
N GLY A 71 -15.41 -15.84 -11.97
CA GLY A 71 -15.47 -15.20 -13.28
C GLY A 71 -15.63 -16.18 -14.42
N ARG A 72 -16.07 -15.62 -15.57
CA ARG A 72 -16.13 -16.32 -16.84
C ARG A 72 -14.72 -16.61 -17.35
N TYR A 73 -13.82 -15.63 -17.24
CA TYR A 73 -12.42 -15.75 -17.58
C TYR A 73 -11.63 -15.95 -16.30
N PHE A 74 -11.14 -17.18 -16.10
CA PHE A 74 -10.49 -17.62 -14.89
C PHE A 74 -9.21 -18.40 -15.21
N LYS A 75 -8.14 -18.12 -14.43
CA LYS A 75 -6.87 -18.88 -14.48
C LYS A 75 -6.32 -19.09 -13.08
N ARG A 76 -5.95 -20.34 -12.77
CA ARG A 76 -5.32 -20.69 -11.50
C ARG A 76 -3.88 -21.10 -11.75
N ILE A 77 -2.95 -20.49 -11.00
CA ILE A 77 -1.51 -20.68 -11.15
C ILE A 77 -0.91 -21.05 -9.81
N ASP A 78 -0.12 -22.11 -9.76
CA ASP A 78 0.64 -22.50 -8.58
C ASP A 78 1.90 -21.62 -8.46
N LEU A 79 1.98 -20.86 -7.36
CA LEU A 79 3.13 -20.00 -7.02
C LEU A 79 4.15 -20.69 -6.11
N ASN A 80 3.86 -21.91 -5.60
CA ASN A 80 4.75 -22.67 -4.74
C ASN A 80 4.85 -24.15 -5.15
N PRO A 81 5.15 -24.41 -6.45
CA PRO A 81 5.08 -25.77 -7.01
C PRO A 81 6.00 -26.75 -6.29
N GLY A 82 5.44 -27.92 -5.97
CA GLY A 82 6.15 -29.00 -5.26
C GLY A 82 6.24 -28.83 -3.75
N ALA A 83 5.76 -27.71 -3.18
CA ALA A 83 5.70 -27.54 -1.73
C ALA A 83 4.50 -28.28 -1.12
N LYS A 84 4.65 -28.68 0.15
CA LYS A 84 3.57 -29.32 0.91
C LYS A 84 2.36 -28.39 1.11
N VAL A 85 2.63 -27.11 1.29
CA VAL A 85 1.61 -26.07 1.50
C VAL A 85 1.48 -25.25 0.22
N PRO A 86 0.38 -25.38 -0.54
CA PRO A 86 0.21 -24.70 -1.82
C PRO A 86 -0.05 -23.21 -1.63
N VAL A 87 0.42 -22.41 -2.58
CA VAL A 87 0.09 -20.99 -2.72
C VAL A 87 -0.41 -20.74 -4.13
N MET A 88 -1.66 -20.38 -4.28
CA MET A 88 -2.33 -20.28 -5.57
C MET A 88 -2.62 -18.82 -5.93
N LEU A 89 -2.42 -18.47 -7.19
CA LEU A 89 -2.89 -17.22 -7.78
C LEU A 89 -4.14 -17.52 -8.62
N ASN A 90 -5.29 -17.07 -8.12
CA ASN A 90 -6.59 -17.24 -8.78
C ASN A 90 -6.95 -15.93 -9.47
N ILE A 91 -6.82 -15.88 -10.79
CA ILE A 91 -7.02 -14.68 -11.59
C ILE A 91 -8.41 -14.72 -12.20
N VAL A 92 -9.16 -13.63 -12.06
CA VAL A 92 -10.38 -13.33 -12.80
C VAL A 92 -10.17 -12.06 -13.61
N ALA A 93 -10.75 -11.99 -14.81
CA ALA A 93 -10.62 -10.83 -15.68
C ALA A 93 -11.88 -10.60 -16.52
N ASP A 94 -12.04 -9.40 -17.08
CA ASP A 94 -13.17 -9.07 -17.99
C ASP A 94 -12.95 -9.63 -19.40
N SER A 95 -11.75 -10.14 -19.74
CA SER A 95 -11.44 -10.79 -21.03
C SER A 95 -10.31 -11.80 -20.92
N ALA A 96 -10.26 -12.73 -21.84
CA ALA A 96 -9.30 -13.85 -21.82
C ALA A 96 -7.83 -13.39 -22.01
N ASP A 97 -7.58 -12.36 -22.81
CA ASP A 97 -6.25 -11.80 -23.04
C ASP A 97 -5.58 -11.26 -21.78
N GLN A 98 -6.38 -10.76 -20.81
CA GLN A 98 -5.87 -10.26 -19.53
C GLN A 98 -5.34 -11.38 -18.60
N LEU A 99 -5.63 -12.65 -18.91
CA LEU A 99 -5.10 -13.81 -18.18
C LEU A 99 -3.69 -14.24 -18.67
N GLU A 100 -3.20 -13.63 -19.74
CA GLU A 100 -1.94 -14.03 -20.36
C GLU A 100 -0.73 -13.43 -19.62
N ALA A 101 -0.06 -14.31 -18.87
CA ALA A 101 1.18 -13.99 -18.15
C ALA A 101 2.33 -14.80 -18.72
N THR A 102 3.49 -14.19 -18.91
CA THR A 102 4.69 -14.89 -19.37
C THR A 102 5.28 -15.76 -18.24
N PRO A 103 6.05 -16.82 -18.60
CA PRO A 103 6.76 -17.62 -17.59
C PRO A 103 7.67 -16.80 -16.67
N GLU A 104 8.29 -15.72 -17.19
CA GLU A 104 9.14 -14.81 -16.42
C GLU A 104 8.30 -14.06 -15.37
N GLN A 105 7.17 -13.48 -15.78
CA GLN A 105 6.26 -12.77 -14.86
C GLN A 105 5.77 -13.69 -13.74
N ILE A 106 5.38 -14.94 -14.06
CA ILE A 106 5.02 -15.93 -13.05
C ILE A 106 6.22 -16.29 -12.16
N GLY A 107 7.42 -16.38 -12.76
CA GLY A 107 8.67 -16.60 -12.01
C GLY A 107 8.92 -15.54 -10.92
N LEU A 108 8.66 -14.27 -11.22
CA LEU A 108 8.79 -13.18 -10.24
C LEU A 108 7.75 -13.28 -9.10
N HIS A 109 6.52 -13.70 -9.39
CA HIS A 109 5.51 -13.95 -8.34
C HIS A 109 5.89 -15.17 -7.48
N ARG A 110 6.45 -16.21 -8.07
CA ARG A 110 7.01 -17.35 -7.32
C ARG A 110 8.17 -16.92 -6.44
N ALA A 111 9.07 -16.08 -6.96
CA ALA A 111 10.17 -15.52 -6.19
C ALA A 111 9.66 -14.71 -4.99
N MET A 112 8.57 -13.95 -5.12
CA MET A 112 7.93 -13.22 -4.03
C MET A 112 7.49 -14.16 -2.90
N VAL A 113 6.82 -15.27 -3.22
CA VAL A 113 6.44 -16.29 -2.24
C VAL A 113 7.67 -16.85 -1.54
N GLN A 114 8.72 -17.22 -2.31
CA GLN A 114 9.95 -17.76 -1.74
C GLN A 114 10.67 -16.75 -0.83
N GLN A 115 10.71 -15.47 -1.20
CA GLN A 115 11.32 -14.43 -0.38
C GLN A 115 10.53 -14.19 0.93
N ALA A 116 9.21 -14.26 0.90
CA ALA A 116 8.39 -14.18 2.11
C ALA A 116 8.64 -15.38 3.05
N LEU A 117 8.67 -16.60 2.51
CA LEU A 117 8.95 -17.81 3.29
C LEU A 117 10.37 -17.78 3.93
N LYS A 118 11.37 -17.30 3.19
CA LYS A 118 12.73 -17.10 3.73
C LYS A 118 12.76 -16.00 4.79
N LEU A 119 11.98 -14.94 4.65
CA LEU A 119 11.92 -13.84 5.60
C LEU A 119 11.32 -14.30 6.93
N PHE A 120 10.13 -14.87 6.90
CA PHE A 120 9.39 -15.23 8.10
C PHE A 120 9.79 -16.59 8.68
N GLY A 121 10.19 -17.54 7.85
CA GLY A 121 10.66 -18.86 8.27
C GLY A 121 9.55 -19.80 8.75
N SER A 122 8.29 -19.48 8.54
CA SER A 122 7.12 -20.25 8.95
C SER A 122 5.96 -20.04 7.99
N GLN A 123 4.91 -20.85 8.13
CA GLN A 123 3.63 -20.68 7.43
C GLN A 123 2.47 -20.87 8.42
N HIS A 124 1.48 -19.97 8.41
CA HIS A 124 0.34 -20.00 9.32
C HIS A 124 -0.99 -20.25 8.59
N TYR A 125 -0.91 -20.95 7.47
CA TYR A 125 -2.05 -21.34 6.63
C TYR A 125 -1.84 -22.76 6.13
N GLN A 126 -2.93 -23.47 5.82
CA GLN A 126 -2.91 -24.80 5.22
C GLN A 126 -2.74 -24.74 3.70
N HIS A 127 -3.24 -23.66 3.10
CA HIS A 127 -3.04 -23.23 1.72
C HIS A 127 -3.26 -21.71 1.67
N TYR A 128 -2.75 -21.03 0.65
CA TYR A 128 -2.99 -19.60 0.48
C TYR A 128 -3.49 -19.32 -0.93
N ASP A 129 -4.57 -18.54 -1.03
CA ASP A 129 -5.23 -18.20 -2.27
C ASP A 129 -5.21 -16.68 -2.51
N PHE A 130 -4.34 -16.19 -3.39
CA PHE A 130 -4.49 -14.84 -3.91
C PHE A 130 -5.73 -14.81 -4.79
N LEU A 131 -6.73 -14.00 -4.47
CA LEU A 131 -7.87 -13.69 -5.30
C LEU A 131 -7.54 -12.42 -6.08
N PHE A 132 -7.35 -12.54 -7.40
CA PHE A 132 -6.75 -11.48 -8.19
C PHE A 132 -7.65 -11.08 -9.36
N ALA A 133 -8.29 -9.91 -9.26
CA ALA A 133 -9.13 -9.34 -10.30
C ALA A 133 -8.36 -8.34 -11.16
N ILE A 134 -8.37 -8.54 -12.48
CA ILE A 134 -7.80 -7.64 -13.48
C ILE A 134 -8.95 -7.02 -14.27
N SER A 135 -9.31 -5.78 -13.92
CA SER A 135 -10.51 -5.13 -14.48
C SER A 135 -10.46 -3.62 -14.31
N ASP A 136 -10.96 -2.90 -15.30
CA ASP A 136 -11.16 -1.45 -15.19
C ASP A 136 -12.43 -1.09 -14.45
N GLU A 137 -13.38 -2.02 -14.30
CA GLU A 137 -14.71 -1.81 -13.74
C GLU A 137 -14.91 -2.42 -12.34
N PHE A 138 -14.23 -3.53 -12.01
CA PHE A 138 -14.37 -4.22 -10.71
C PHE A 138 -13.94 -3.34 -9.53
N GLY A 139 -13.00 -2.44 -9.75
CA GLY A 139 -12.45 -1.54 -8.74
C GLY A 139 -11.15 -2.06 -8.11
N GLY A 140 -10.36 -1.13 -7.59
CA GLY A 140 -9.16 -1.45 -6.82
C GLY A 140 -9.54 -1.97 -5.43
N ILE A 141 -8.91 -3.04 -5.00
CA ILE A 141 -9.00 -3.59 -3.65
C ILE A 141 -7.64 -4.17 -3.27
N GLY A 142 -7.24 -3.98 -2.02
CA GLY A 142 -6.25 -4.74 -1.28
C GLY A 142 -6.90 -5.07 0.05
N ARG A 143 -7.02 -6.34 0.40
CA ARG A 143 -7.57 -6.77 1.68
C ARG A 143 -7.02 -8.14 2.04
N GLU A 144 -6.47 -8.17 3.20
CA GLU A 144 -5.85 -9.34 3.78
C GLU A 144 -6.86 -10.27 4.45
N HIS A 145 -6.58 -11.56 4.34
CA HIS A 145 -7.26 -12.64 5.04
C HIS A 145 -6.20 -13.65 5.54
N HIS A 146 -6.58 -14.53 6.46
CA HIS A 146 -5.62 -15.45 7.05
C HIS A 146 -4.99 -16.39 6.02
N GLN A 147 -5.82 -16.96 5.14
CA GLN A 147 -5.42 -17.92 4.11
C GLN A 147 -5.68 -17.44 2.68
N SER A 148 -6.00 -16.16 2.51
CA SER A 148 -6.22 -15.55 1.19
C SER A 148 -5.98 -14.04 1.23
N SER A 149 -6.06 -13.43 0.06
CA SER A 149 -6.18 -11.97 -0.07
C SER A 149 -7.03 -11.60 -1.27
N GLU A 150 -7.80 -10.50 -1.14
CA GLU A 150 -8.51 -9.88 -2.26
C GLU A 150 -7.61 -8.82 -2.89
N ASN A 151 -7.37 -8.92 -4.19
CA ASN A 151 -6.49 -8.02 -4.91
C ASN A 151 -7.15 -7.57 -6.21
N GLY A 152 -7.33 -6.27 -6.40
CA GLY A 152 -7.91 -5.70 -7.60
C GLY A 152 -6.97 -4.73 -8.28
N VAL A 153 -6.69 -4.97 -9.55
CA VAL A 153 -5.85 -4.10 -10.38
C VAL A 153 -6.55 -3.77 -11.69
N LYS A 154 -6.08 -2.73 -12.37
CA LYS A 154 -6.58 -2.34 -13.68
C LYS A 154 -6.15 -3.32 -14.77
N ALA A 155 -6.88 -3.33 -15.89
CA ALA A 155 -6.51 -4.04 -17.09
C ALA A 155 -5.07 -3.69 -17.53
N GLY A 156 -4.36 -4.68 -18.06
CA GLY A 156 -2.97 -4.51 -18.51
C GLY A 156 -1.91 -4.97 -17.52
N TYR A 157 -2.26 -5.45 -16.32
CA TYR A 157 -1.27 -5.86 -15.30
C TYR A 157 -0.18 -6.78 -15.85
N PHE A 158 -0.52 -7.78 -16.66
CA PHE A 158 0.44 -8.66 -17.33
C PHE A 158 0.82 -8.18 -18.74
N THR A 159 -0.15 -7.67 -19.50
CA THR A 159 0.03 -7.32 -20.92
C THR A 159 0.75 -6.00 -21.14
N ASP A 160 0.72 -5.07 -20.16
CA ASP A 160 1.47 -3.80 -20.16
C ASP A 160 2.39 -3.70 -18.94
N TRP A 161 3.29 -4.69 -18.85
CA TRP A 161 4.09 -4.99 -17.67
C TRP A 161 4.85 -3.78 -17.08
N ASN A 162 5.53 -3.00 -17.92
CA ASN A 162 6.36 -1.90 -17.43
C ASN A 162 5.53 -0.74 -16.85
N LYS A 163 4.34 -0.51 -17.38
CA LYS A 163 3.44 0.55 -16.94
C LYS A 163 2.91 0.30 -15.53
N TRP A 164 2.64 -0.96 -15.19
CA TRP A 164 2.01 -1.33 -13.92
C TRP A 164 3.01 -1.69 -12.81
N GLU A 165 4.30 -1.40 -12.98
CA GLU A 165 5.34 -1.82 -12.03
C GLU A 165 5.06 -1.38 -10.59
N ALA A 166 4.63 -0.14 -10.35
CA ALA A 166 4.34 0.36 -9.01
C ALA A 166 3.16 -0.33 -8.30
N ARG A 167 2.29 -1.02 -9.04
CA ARG A 167 1.16 -1.76 -8.46
C ARG A 167 1.51 -3.16 -8.00
N ARG A 168 2.74 -3.60 -8.23
CA ARG A 168 3.20 -4.95 -7.89
C ARG A 168 3.63 -5.11 -6.43
N GLU A 169 3.60 -4.06 -5.63
CA GLU A 169 3.73 -4.17 -4.18
C GLU A 169 2.45 -4.68 -3.50
N LEU A 170 1.29 -4.67 -4.20
CA LEU A 170 0.01 -5.10 -3.64
C LEU A 170 0.06 -6.55 -3.14
N LEU A 171 0.38 -7.50 -4.01
CA LEU A 171 0.42 -8.91 -3.63
C LEU A 171 1.42 -9.22 -2.50
N PRO A 172 2.67 -8.71 -2.50
CA PRO A 172 3.58 -8.87 -1.37
C PRO A 172 3.07 -8.24 -0.06
N HIS A 173 2.38 -7.09 -0.13
CA HIS A 173 1.77 -6.44 1.03
C HIS A 173 0.69 -7.34 1.64
N GLU A 174 -0.30 -7.74 0.84
CA GLU A 174 -1.40 -8.59 1.32
C GLU A 174 -0.91 -9.96 1.79
N PHE A 175 0.13 -10.51 1.16
CA PHE A 175 0.70 -11.78 1.60
C PHE A 175 1.41 -11.68 2.96
N ALA A 176 2.14 -10.58 3.20
CA ALA A 176 2.81 -10.36 4.48
C ALA A 176 1.83 -10.29 5.65
N HIS A 177 0.59 -9.86 5.41
CA HIS A 177 -0.47 -9.85 6.40
C HIS A 177 -0.85 -11.23 6.93
N SER A 178 -0.60 -12.33 6.20
CA SER A 178 -0.82 -13.68 6.75
C SER A 178 -0.01 -13.89 8.05
N TRP A 179 1.16 -13.26 8.15
CA TRP A 179 1.99 -13.25 9.37
C TRP A 179 1.70 -12.05 10.27
N ASN A 180 1.75 -10.82 9.71
CA ASN A 180 1.51 -9.58 10.45
C ASN A 180 0.08 -9.11 10.30
N GLY A 181 -0.72 -9.32 11.33
CA GLY A 181 -2.12 -8.93 11.40
C GLY A 181 -3.09 -10.09 11.48
N LYS A 182 -2.87 -11.17 10.74
CA LYS A 182 -3.77 -12.34 10.78
C LYS A 182 -3.27 -13.38 11.77
N PHE A 183 -2.04 -13.86 11.68
CA PHE A 183 -1.46 -14.75 12.70
C PHE A 183 -1.03 -13.95 13.95
N ARG A 184 -0.08 -13.01 13.82
CA ARG A 184 0.25 -12.09 14.92
C ARG A 184 -0.68 -10.88 14.84
N ARG A 185 -1.66 -10.82 15.74
CA ARG A 185 -2.73 -9.82 15.74
C ARG A 185 -2.61 -8.90 16.94
N PRO A 186 -2.77 -7.57 16.80
CA PRO A 186 -2.91 -6.69 17.95
C PRO A 186 -4.03 -7.15 18.88
N ALA A 187 -3.76 -7.21 20.18
CA ALA A 187 -4.74 -7.71 21.17
C ALA A 187 -6.05 -6.92 21.16
N GLY A 188 -5.98 -5.62 20.90
CA GLY A 188 -7.18 -4.76 20.78
C GLY A 188 -8.06 -5.03 19.56
N GLN A 189 -7.58 -5.83 18.61
CA GLN A 189 -8.34 -6.26 17.42
C GLN A 189 -8.94 -7.66 17.56
N ASP A 190 -8.74 -8.34 18.69
CA ASP A 190 -9.41 -9.60 18.97
C ASP A 190 -10.73 -9.35 19.68
N VAL A 191 -11.80 -9.30 18.92
CA VAL A 191 -13.15 -9.01 19.40
C VAL A 191 -14.06 -10.23 19.22
N PRO A 192 -15.10 -10.40 20.07
CA PRO A 192 -15.96 -11.59 20.04
C PRO A 192 -16.94 -11.62 18.87
N ASN A 193 -17.21 -10.48 18.24
CA ASN A 193 -18.17 -10.36 17.14
C ASN A 193 -17.98 -9.04 16.38
N PHE A 194 -18.61 -8.89 15.21
CA PHE A 194 -18.45 -7.74 14.32
C PHE A 194 -19.20 -6.47 14.78
N ASN A 195 -19.92 -6.52 15.92
CA ASN A 195 -20.57 -5.35 16.52
C ASN A 195 -19.73 -4.72 17.64
N THR A 196 -18.63 -5.36 18.03
CA THR A 196 -17.70 -4.84 19.04
C THR A 196 -16.65 -3.96 18.34
N PRO A 197 -16.47 -2.71 18.80
CA PRO A 197 -15.43 -1.83 18.24
C PRO A 197 -14.03 -2.41 18.41
N LEU A 198 -13.19 -2.22 17.39
CA LEU A 198 -11.78 -2.58 17.42
C LEU A 198 -10.95 -1.45 18.05
N ASP A 199 -9.90 -1.80 18.82
CA ASP A 199 -8.81 -0.89 19.15
C ASP A 199 -7.72 -1.00 18.10
N ASN A 200 -7.58 0.04 17.31
CA ASN A 200 -6.64 0.12 16.19
C ASN A 200 -5.33 0.84 16.56
N SER A 201 -5.02 1.02 17.85
CA SER A 201 -3.83 1.76 18.32
C SER A 201 -2.50 1.24 17.76
N LEU A 202 -2.43 -0.01 17.33
CA LEU A 202 -1.24 -0.64 16.75
C LEU A 202 -1.31 -0.80 15.21
N LEU A 203 -2.16 -0.06 14.50
CA LEU A 203 -2.19 -0.10 13.03
C LEU A 203 -0.85 0.30 12.39
N TRP A 204 -0.05 1.14 13.03
CA TRP A 204 1.30 1.46 12.54
C TRP A 204 2.28 0.26 12.63
N VAL A 205 1.97 -0.77 13.44
CA VAL A 205 2.65 -2.08 13.40
C VAL A 205 2.00 -2.96 12.35
N TYR A 206 0.68 -3.10 12.42
CA TYR A 206 -0.10 -3.96 11.52
C TYR A 206 0.09 -3.55 10.05
N GLU A 207 -0.21 -2.30 9.71
CA GLU A 207 -0.15 -1.77 8.35
C GLU A 207 1.22 -1.19 7.99
N GLY A 208 1.78 -0.38 8.90
CA GLY A 208 3.04 0.32 8.62
C GLY A 208 4.21 -0.63 8.43
N GLN A 209 4.30 -1.70 9.22
CA GLN A 209 5.34 -2.71 9.01
C GLN A 209 5.04 -3.60 7.81
N THR A 210 3.77 -3.89 7.53
CA THR A 210 3.39 -4.62 6.31
C THR A 210 3.68 -3.79 5.05
N GLN A 211 3.44 -2.48 5.07
CA GLN A 211 3.85 -1.59 3.98
C GLN A 211 5.38 -1.61 3.76
N TYR A 212 6.15 -1.68 4.85
CA TYR A 212 7.60 -1.86 4.75
C TYR A 212 7.96 -3.21 4.11
N TRP A 213 7.37 -4.32 4.59
CA TRP A 213 7.66 -5.65 4.04
C TRP A 213 7.16 -5.83 2.61
N GLY A 214 6.00 -5.27 2.26
CA GLY A 214 5.48 -5.27 0.90
C GLY A 214 6.47 -4.70 -0.10
N ALA A 215 7.03 -3.51 0.20
CA ALA A 215 8.04 -2.86 -0.63
C ALA A 215 9.35 -3.67 -0.69
N VAL A 216 9.80 -4.21 0.45
CA VAL A 216 11.03 -5.03 0.53
C VAL A 216 10.87 -6.34 -0.24
N LEU A 217 9.76 -7.04 -0.08
CA LEU A 217 9.49 -8.30 -0.79
C LEU A 217 9.31 -8.08 -2.30
N ALA A 218 8.65 -6.99 -2.71
CA ALA A 218 8.53 -6.62 -4.12
C ALA A 218 9.90 -6.38 -4.77
N ALA A 219 10.83 -5.71 -4.06
CA ALA A 219 12.20 -5.51 -4.54
C ALA A 219 12.99 -6.83 -4.58
N ARG A 220 12.97 -7.60 -3.48
CA ARG A 220 13.69 -8.87 -3.36
C ARG A 220 13.28 -9.93 -4.38
N SER A 221 12.03 -9.91 -4.79
CA SER A 221 11.50 -10.82 -5.81
C SER A 221 11.75 -10.34 -7.24
N GLY A 222 12.13 -9.07 -7.44
CA GLY A 222 12.25 -8.45 -8.75
C GLY A 222 10.92 -8.00 -9.35
N LEU A 223 9.80 -8.07 -8.61
CA LEU A 223 8.50 -7.52 -9.03
C LEU A 223 8.58 -6.01 -9.24
N ILE A 224 9.33 -5.31 -8.39
CA ILE A 224 9.70 -3.91 -8.56
C ILE A 224 11.23 -3.83 -8.53
N LYS A 225 11.82 -3.12 -9.48
CA LYS A 225 13.27 -2.94 -9.51
C LYS A 225 13.73 -2.13 -8.30
N PRO A 226 14.91 -2.42 -7.69
CA PRO A 226 15.40 -1.69 -6.53
C PRO A 226 15.49 -0.17 -6.73
N GLU A 227 15.87 0.30 -7.94
CA GLU A 227 15.86 1.73 -8.26
C GLU A 227 14.46 2.35 -8.23
N ASN A 228 13.44 1.63 -8.68
CA ASN A 228 12.05 2.09 -8.68
C ASN A 228 11.43 2.00 -7.26
N THR A 229 11.87 1.04 -6.44
CA THR A 229 11.55 1.01 -5.00
C THR A 229 12.12 2.24 -4.29
N ARG A 230 13.34 2.69 -4.65
CA ARG A 230 13.90 3.95 -4.14
C ARG A 230 13.09 5.17 -4.57
N ASP A 231 12.55 5.18 -5.81
CA ASP A 231 11.66 6.25 -6.28
C ASP A 231 10.33 6.28 -5.51
N LEU A 232 9.75 5.12 -5.19
CA LEU A 232 8.56 5.02 -4.33
C LEU A 232 8.83 5.55 -2.91
N LEU A 233 9.97 5.17 -2.31
CA LEU A 233 10.38 5.68 -1.00
C LEU A 233 10.61 7.20 -1.04
N ALA A 234 11.23 7.73 -2.12
CA ALA A 234 11.39 9.17 -2.30
C ALA A 234 10.05 9.89 -2.39
N ALA A 235 9.08 9.33 -3.13
CA ALA A 235 7.75 9.90 -3.25
C ALA A 235 6.99 9.90 -1.91
N SER A 236 7.05 8.79 -1.15
CA SER A 236 6.47 8.68 0.19
C SER A 236 7.10 9.65 1.18
N ALA A 237 8.42 9.74 1.20
CA ALA A 237 9.17 10.67 2.04
C ALA A 237 8.83 12.13 1.72
N ALA A 238 8.81 12.49 0.42
CA ALA A 238 8.47 13.85 -0.01
C ALA A 238 7.00 14.21 0.30
N ARG A 239 6.07 13.27 0.12
CA ARG A 239 4.67 13.50 0.51
C ARG A 239 4.58 13.82 2.00
N LEU A 240 5.15 12.98 2.86
CA LEU A 240 5.11 13.14 4.31
C LEU A 240 5.85 14.41 4.78
N ASP A 241 6.96 14.76 4.14
CA ASP A 241 7.73 15.99 4.44
C ASP A 241 6.92 17.26 4.18
N ASN A 242 5.92 17.17 3.29
CA ASN A 242 5.04 18.27 2.91
C ASN A 242 3.60 18.15 3.47
N VAL A 243 3.30 17.13 4.30
CA VAL A 243 2.00 17.02 4.98
C VAL A 243 1.94 17.97 6.17
N ARG A 244 1.19 19.06 6.03
CA ARG A 244 1.06 20.09 7.07
C ARG A 244 0.29 19.62 8.30
N GLY A 245 -0.57 18.65 8.17
CA GLY A 245 -1.27 18.01 9.30
C GLY A 245 -0.32 17.43 10.37
N ARG A 246 0.92 17.06 9.99
CA ARG A 246 1.94 16.61 10.94
C ARG A 246 2.35 17.68 11.96
N THR A 247 2.13 18.94 11.68
CA THR A 247 2.48 20.04 12.64
C THR A 247 1.61 20.04 13.88
N TRP A 248 0.45 19.39 13.89
CA TRP A 248 -0.49 19.38 15.00
C TRP A 248 -1.05 18.00 15.36
N ARG A 249 -0.88 17.00 14.47
CA ARG A 249 -1.47 15.67 14.61
C ARG A 249 -0.41 14.60 14.50
N ALA A 250 -0.33 13.70 15.47
CA ALA A 250 0.57 12.55 15.47
C ALA A 250 0.11 11.45 14.49
N VAL A 251 1.02 10.55 14.09
CA VAL A 251 0.62 9.38 13.28
C VAL A 251 -0.29 8.45 14.07
N GLN A 252 -0.08 8.35 15.39
CA GLN A 252 -0.94 7.58 16.29
C GLN A 252 -2.41 7.99 16.18
N ASP A 253 -2.71 9.29 16.08
CA ASP A 253 -4.08 9.77 15.96
C ASP A 253 -4.77 9.30 14.68
N THR A 254 -4.00 9.06 13.60
CA THR A 254 -4.56 8.58 12.33
C THR A 254 -5.06 7.13 12.41
N THR A 255 -4.61 6.35 13.41
CA THR A 255 -5.07 4.97 13.62
C THR A 255 -6.50 4.89 14.17
N TYR A 256 -7.02 5.98 14.71
CA TYR A 256 -8.37 6.08 15.27
C TYR A 256 -9.40 6.65 14.29
N ASP A 257 -8.97 7.05 13.10
CA ASP A 257 -9.89 7.56 12.09
C ASP A 257 -10.83 6.44 11.61
N PRO A 258 -12.13 6.72 11.45
CA PRO A 258 -13.00 5.78 10.79
C PRO A 258 -12.52 5.51 9.36
N ILE A 259 -12.52 4.26 8.97
CA ILE A 259 -12.09 3.84 7.61
C ILE A 259 -12.87 4.54 6.49
N ILE A 260 -14.08 5.03 6.80
CA ILE A 260 -14.90 5.79 5.87
C ILE A 260 -14.23 7.12 5.46
N ASN A 261 -13.34 7.67 6.29
CA ASN A 261 -12.63 8.91 5.96
C ASN A 261 -11.70 8.73 4.75
N ALA A 262 -11.11 7.56 4.57
CA ALA A 262 -10.31 7.26 3.39
C ALA A 262 -11.16 7.23 2.11
N ARG A 263 -12.37 6.69 2.20
CA ARG A 263 -13.29 6.57 1.06
C ARG A 263 -14.00 7.87 0.72
N ARG A 264 -14.09 8.80 1.67
CA ARG A 264 -14.66 10.14 1.52
C ARG A 264 -13.72 11.18 2.14
N PRO A 265 -12.55 11.39 1.55
CA PRO A 265 -11.56 12.29 2.11
C PRO A 265 -12.14 13.71 2.19
N GLN A 266 -11.81 14.37 3.30
CA GLN A 266 -12.19 15.76 3.52
C GLN A 266 -11.46 16.70 2.55
N VAL A 267 -11.99 17.93 2.45
CA VAL A 267 -11.40 18.99 1.65
C VAL A 267 -10.04 19.34 2.21
N TRP A 268 -8.97 19.37 2.07
CA TRP A 268 -7.70 19.71 2.76
C TRP A 268 -7.03 18.54 3.47
N ASN A 269 -6.96 17.39 2.77
CA ASN A 269 -6.30 16.19 3.29
C ASN A 269 -4.86 16.45 3.78
N ASN A 270 -4.14 17.37 3.12
CA ASN A 270 -2.78 17.75 3.53
C ASN A 270 -2.73 18.38 4.93
N TRP A 271 -3.78 19.16 5.33
CA TRP A 271 -3.91 19.71 6.67
C TRP A 271 -4.44 18.69 7.67
N GLN A 272 -5.37 17.85 7.26
CA GLN A 272 -6.00 16.86 8.16
C GLN A 272 -5.13 15.65 8.41
N ARG A 273 -4.32 15.25 7.47
CA ARG A 273 -3.64 13.94 7.33
C ARG A 273 -4.58 12.76 7.65
N GLY A 274 -4.36 11.62 7.12
CA GLY A 274 -5.16 10.41 7.37
C GLY A 274 -4.45 9.19 6.82
N GLU A 275 -4.63 8.04 7.46
CA GLU A 275 -4.00 6.75 7.10
C GLU A 275 -2.46 6.81 6.94
N ASP A 276 -1.83 7.82 7.53
CA ASP A 276 -0.38 7.98 7.43
C ASP A 276 0.38 6.86 8.16
N TYR A 277 -0.31 6.06 8.98
CA TYR A 277 0.24 4.85 9.59
C TYR A 277 0.76 3.84 8.55
N TYR A 278 0.32 3.87 7.29
CA TYR A 278 0.93 3.11 6.20
C TYR A 278 2.31 3.67 5.84
N GLN A 279 2.36 4.83 5.24
CA GLN A 279 3.61 5.37 4.68
C GLN A 279 4.57 5.94 5.73
N GLU A 280 4.06 6.61 6.76
CA GLU A 280 4.91 7.05 7.87
C GLU A 280 5.35 5.85 8.71
N GLY A 281 4.46 4.88 8.92
CA GLY A 281 4.82 3.59 9.52
C GLY A 281 5.92 2.89 8.75
N GLN A 282 5.87 2.85 7.41
CA GLN A 282 6.95 2.31 6.57
C GLN A 282 8.30 2.99 6.86
N LEU A 283 8.33 4.32 6.98
CA LEU A 283 9.56 5.07 7.29
C LEU A 283 10.04 4.81 8.73
N ILE A 284 9.14 4.67 9.69
CA ILE A 284 9.48 4.32 11.08
C ILE A 284 10.10 2.92 11.14
N TRP A 285 9.57 1.95 10.40
CA TRP A 285 10.13 0.60 10.38
C TRP A 285 11.45 0.51 9.58
N LEU A 286 11.63 1.33 8.55
CA LEU A 286 12.93 1.51 7.90
C LEU A 286 13.95 2.10 8.89
N ASP A 287 13.52 3.04 9.73
CA ASP A 287 14.37 3.64 10.77
C ASP A 287 14.78 2.59 11.82
N ALA A 288 13.84 1.76 12.26
CA ALA A 288 14.13 0.66 13.18
C ALA A 288 15.11 -0.37 12.56
N ASP A 289 14.91 -0.81 11.29
CA ASP A 289 15.82 -1.75 10.63
C ASP A 289 17.24 -1.18 10.49
N THR A 290 17.34 0.07 10.06
CA THR A 290 18.66 0.71 9.87
C THR A 290 19.36 0.97 11.20
N LEU A 291 18.63 1.24 12.29
CA LEU A 291 19.18 1.36 13.63
C LEU A 291 19.69 0.01 14.16
N ILE A 292 18.91 -1.07 14.00
CA ILE A 292 19.37 -2.44 14.35
C ILE A 292 20.68 -2.77 13.61
N ARG A 293 20.72 -2.51 12.29
CA ARG A 293 21.93 -2.75 11.48
C ARG A 293 23.11 -1.91 11.92
N GLU A 294 22.90 -0.66 12.30
CA GLU A 294 23.95 0.22 12.78
C GLU A 294 24.52 -0.27 14.11
N LEU A 295 23.66 -0.49 15.12
CA LEU A 295 24.05 -0.91 16.46
C LEU A 295 24.72 -2.30 16.49
N SER A 296 24.28 -3.20 15.61
CA SER A 296 24.83 -4.55 15.52
C SER A 296 26.05 -4.68 14.60
N GLY A 297 26.49 -3.59 13.97
CA GLY A 297 27.52 -3.64 12.94
C GLY A 297 27.12 -4.48 11.72
N GLY A 298 25.84 -4.48 11.37
CA GLY A 298 25.26 -5.23 10.24
C GLY A 298 24.99 -6.71 10.50
N LYS A 299 25.20 -7.19 11.72
CA LYS A 299 24.99 -8.60 12.08
C LYS A 299 23.52 -8.96 12.32
N ARG A 300 22.70 -7.99 12.66
CA ARG A 300 21.27 -8.12 12.91
C ARG A 300 20.50 -7.11 12.06
N SER A 301 19.20 -7.39 11.86
CA SER A 301 18.30 -6.61 11.06
C SER A 301 16.85 -6.82 11.48
N LEU A 302 15.93 -6.11 10.89
CA LEU A 302 14.50 -6.34 11.09
C LEU A 302 14.05 -7.73 10.55
N ASN A 303 14.83 -8.40 9.68
CA ASN A 303 14.58 -9.80 9.31
C ASN A 303 14.63 -10.73 10.53
N ASP A 304 15.55 -10.47 11.48
CA ASP A 304 15.66 -11.26 12.73
C ASP A 304 14.41 -11.05 13.60
N PHE A 305 13.91 -9.81 13.67
CA PHE A 305 12.63 -9.52 14.31
C PHE A 305 11.49 -10.24 13.62
N ALA A 306 11.38 -10.15 12.29
CA ALA A 306 10.31 -10.82 11.54
C ALA A 306 10.27 -12.32 11.84
N ARG A 307 11.41 -12.96 11.84
CA ARG A 307 11.54 -14.39 12.12
C ARG A 307 11.20 -14.74 13.57
N GLY A 308 11.67 -13.94 14.54
CA GLY A 308 11.46 -14.19 15.96
C GLY A 308 10.08 -13.78 16.49
N PHE A 309 9.39 -12.84 15.80
CA PHE A 309 8.09 -12.31 16.23
C PHE A 309 6.93 -12.89 15.43
N PHE A 310 7.03 -12.93 14.10
CA PHE A 310 6.00 -13.45 13.22
C PHE A 310 6.22 -14.91 12.83
N GLY A 311 7.47 -15.37 12.77
CA GLY A 311 7.83 -16.71 12.32
C GLY A 311 7.76 -17.79 13.38
N VAL A 312 7.16 -17.52 14.55
CA VAL A 312 7.00 -18.49 15.65
C VAL A 312 5.82 -19.43 15.38
N ASP A 313 5.83 -20.60 16.03
CA ASP A 313 4.72 -21.58 16.02
C ASP A 313 4.31 -22.01 14.59
N ASP A 314 5.29 -22.42 13.77
CA ASP A 314 5.08 -22.87 12.39
C ASP A 314 3.93 -23.90 12.27
N GLY A 315 3.07 -23.73 11.29
CA GLY A 315 1.90 -24.57 11.03
C GLY A 315 0.67 -24.25 11.89
N VAL A 316 0.76 -23.36 12.87
CA VAL A 316 -0.38 -22.92 13.67
C VAL A 316 -1.10 -21.80 12.95
N ASN A 317 -2.41 -21.98 12.71
CA ASN A 317 -3.29 -21.01 12.03
C ASN A 317 -4.22 -20.25 12.98
N VAL A 318 -4.05 -20.40 14.29
CA VAL A 318 -4.80 -19.64 15.31
C VAL A 318 -4.05 -18.34 15.62
N ALA A 319 -4.77 -17.23 15.64
CA ALA A 319 -4.18 -15.92 15.91
C ALA A 319 -3.48 -15.89 17.28
N LYS A 320 -2.25 -15.37 17.31
CA LYS A 320 -1.45 -15.13 18.50
C LYS A 320 -1.36 -13.62 18.74
N HIS A 321 -2.00 -13.16 19.81
CA HIS A 321 -2.12 -11.74 20.07
C HIS A 321 -0.80 -11.12 20.54
N TYR A 322 -0.67 -9.80 20.37
CA TYR A 322 0.44 -9.02 20.87
C TYR A 322 0.02 -7.63 21.33
N THR A 323 0.80 -7.07 22.22
CA THR A 323 0.71 -5.71 22.75
C THR A 323 1.89 -4.87 22.28
N PHE A 324 1.89 -3.57 22.58
CA PHE A 324 3.06 -2.71 22.36
C PHE A 324 4.31 -3.23 23.09
N ASP A 325 4.15 -3.71 24.33
CA ASP A 325 5.27 -4.22 25.12
C ASP A 325 5.87 -5.50 24.54
N ASP A 326 5.07 -6.36 23.91
CA ASP A 326 5.56 -7.53 23.17
C ASP A 326 6.42 -7.13 21.97
N VAL A 327 6.04 -6.07 21.24
CA VAL A 327 6.85 -5.53 20.14
C VAL A 327 8.18 -5.00 20.65
N VAL A 328 8.16 -4.23 21.73
CA VAL A 328 9.37 -3.70 22.39
C VAL A 328 10.27 -4.83 22.86
N ALA A 329 9.71 -5.85 23.52
CA ALA A 329 10.47 -7.01 24.01
C ALA A 329 11.13 -7.78 22.85
N ALA A 330 10.40 -7.99 21.75
CA ALA A 330 10.93 -8.68 20.58
C ALA A 330 12.06 -7.89 19.89
N LEU A 331 11.92 -6.56 19.77
CA LEU A 331 13.00 -5.71 19.26
C LEU A 331 14.25 -5.76 20.16
N ASN A 332 14.08 -5.73 21.49
CA ASN A 332 15.16 -5.85 22.45
C ASN A 332 15.87 -7.21 22.37
N ALA A 333 15.14 -8.29 22.09
CA ALA A 333 15.73 -9.62 21.88
C ALA A 333 16.62 -9.67 20.63
N VAL A 334 16.32 -8.87 19.60
CA VAL A 334 17.16 -8.75 18.39
C VAL A 334 18.37 -7.88 18.65
N GLN A 335 18.15 -6.69 19.22
CA GLN A 335 19.19 -5.69 19.49
C GLN A 335 18.78 -4.85 20.70
N PRO A 336 19.50 -4.94 21.84
CA PRO A 336 19.22 -4.13 23.00
C PRO A 336 19.27 -2.62 22.69
N HIS A 337 18.17 -1.91 23.00
CA HIS A 337 18.02 -0.46 22.84
C HIS A 337 16.76 -0.01 23.58
N ASP A 338 16.62 1.28 23.89
CA ASP A 338 15.37 1.83 24.42
C ASP A 338 14.31 1.94 23.30
N TRP A 339 13.79 0.78 22.90
CA TRP A 339 12.78 0.69 21.83
C TRP A 339 11.45 1.33 22.21
N ALA A 340 11.11 1.36 23.49
CA ALA A 340 9.87 1.99 23.92
C ALA A 340 9.89 3.49 23.63
N THR A 341 10.92 4.20 24.07
CA THR A 341 11.11 5.62 23.76
C THR A 341 11.30 5.87 22.28
N PHE A 342 12.08 5.01 21.59
CA PHE A 342 12.28 5.12 20.15
C PHE A 342 10.96 5.09 19.37
N LEU A 343 10.09 4.14 19.63
CA LEU A 343 8.81 4.00 18.94
C LEU A 343 7.83 5.12 19.33
N ARG A 344 7.64 5.36 20.63
CA ARG A 344 6.71 6.40 21.10
C ARG A 344 7.07 7.79 20.57
N SER A 345 8.34 8.15 20.59
CA SER A 345 8.80 9.44 20.06
C SER A 345 8.51 9.63 18.57
N ARG A 346 8.25 8.56 17.80
CA ARG A 346 7.92 8.61 16.38
C ARG A 346 6.43 8.54 16.12
N VAL A 347 5.69 7.72 16.86
CA VAL A 347 4.26 7.54 16.62
C VAL A 347 3.39 8.56 17.34
N GLU A 348 3.82 9.07 18.50
CA GLU A 348 3.06 10.01 19.32
C GLU A 348 3.47 11.48 19.11
N SER A 349 4.63 11.74 18.48
CA SER A 349 5.08 13.10 18.21
C SER A 349 4.41 13.71 16.98
N HIS A 350 4.40 15.02 16.95
CA HIS A 350 4.04 15.82 15.79
C HIS A 350 5.09 16.93 15.57
N GLY A 351 5.10 17.52 14.40
CA GLY A 351 6.05 18.55 14.01
C GLY A 351 6.22 18.62 12.49
N PRO A 352 6.89 19.66 11.97
CA PRO A 352 7.17 19.76 10.55
C PRO A 352 8.18 18.69 10.09
N GLY A 353 8.10 18.30 8.84
CA GLY A 353 9.01 17.33 8.21
C GLY A 353 8.66 15.87 8.48
N ALA A 354 9.13 14.98 7.61
CA ALA A 354 8.94 13.53 7.76
C ALA A 354 10.03 12.91 8.64
N PRO A 355 9.82 11.68 9.20
CA PRO A 355 10.85 10.94 9.91
C PRO A 355 11.86 10.35 8.92
N LEU A 356 12.87 11.12 8.53
CA LEU A 356 13.85 10.75 7.50
C LEU A 356 15.13 10.11 8.07
N ASP A 357 15.24 9.92 9.38
CA ASP A 357 16.43 9.36 10.04
C ASP A 357 16.80 7.99 9.48
N GLY A 358 15.80 7.15 9.21
CA GLY A 358 15.98 5.83 8.60
C GLY A 358 16.62 5.89 7.22
N LEU A 359 16.22 6.84 6.39
CA LEU A 359 16.83 7.06 5.08
C LEU A 359 18.28 7.53 5.20
N THR A 360 18.53 8.49 6.10
CA THR A 360 19.88 9.01 6.35
C THR A 360 20.79 7.90 6.84
N ARG A 361 20.35 7.12 7.80
CA ARG A 361 21.09 5.96 8.34
C ARG A 361 21.25 4.84 7.32
N ALA A 362 20.31 4.72 6.38
CA ALA A 362 20.43 3.83 5.22
C ALA A 362 21.47 4.28 4.20
N GLY A 363 22.03 5.50 4.34
CA GLY A 363 23.02 6.08 3.45
C GLY A 363 22.41 6.89 2.29
N TRP A 364 21.17 7.35 2.43
CA TRP A 364 20.43 8.10 1.41
C TRP A 364 19.79 9.34 2.01
N LYS A 365 19.58 10.36 1.20
CA LYS A 365 18.85 11.59 1.58
C LYS A 365 17.81 11.94 0.53
N LEU A 366 16.70 12.50 0.97
CA LEU A 366 15.69 13.08 0.09
C LEU A 366 16.24 14.39 -0.52
N VAL A 367 16.16 14.49 -1.83
CA VAL A 367 16.47 15.71 -2.58
C VAL A 367 15.39 15.97 -3.62
N TYR A 368 15.34 17.20 -4.14
CA TYR A 368 14.45 17.56 -5.24
C TYR A 368 15.30 17.94 -6.46
N THR A 369 14.93 17.38 -7.62
CA THR A 369 15.62 17.62 -8.90
C THR A 369 14.62 18.14 -9.93
N ASP A 370 15.14 18.77 -10.99
CA ASP A 370 14.32 19.25 -12.12
C ASP A 370 13.95 18.16 -13.13
N LYS A 371 14.47 16.95 -12.94
CA LYS A 371 14.22 15.79 -13.82
C LYS A 371 13.36 14.75 -13.14
N GLN A 372 12.21 14.47 -13.74
CA GLN A 372 11.35 13.37 -13.35
C GLN A 372 11.95 12.05 -13.80
N THR A 373 11.90 11.00 -12.95
CA THR A 373 12.31 9.67 -13.37
C THR A 373 11.26 9.05 -14.30
N PRO A 374 11.64 8.12 -15.21
CA PRO A 374 10.68 7.41 -16.06
C PRO A 374 9.60 6.69 -15.25
N PHE A 375 9.96 6.17 -14.08
CA PHE A 375 9.05 5.51 -13.17
C PHE A 375 7.98 6.47 -12.61
N LEU A 376 8.37 7.62 -12.06
CA LEU A 376 7.43 8.64 -11.56
C LEU A 376 6.56 9.20 -12.69
N LYS A 377 7.11 9.33 -13.91
CA LYS A 377 6.32 9.72 -15.08
C LYS A 377 5.24 8.68 -15.42
N ALA A 378 5.58 7.39 -15.38
CA ALA A 378 4.62 6.33 -15.57
C ALA A 378 3.49 6.35 -14.52
N GLN A 379 3.80 6.72 -13.27
CA GLN A 379 2.78 6.91 -12.22
C GLN A 379 1.81 8.06 -12.53
N GLU A 380 2.32 9.19 -13.03
CA GLU A 380 1.47 10.30 -13.48
C GLU A 380 0.54 9.87 -14.64
N ASP A 381 1.07 9.11 -15.60
CA ASP A 381 0.30 8.64 -16.75
C ASP A 381 -0.81 7.66 -16.31
N LEU A 382 -0.53 6.79 -15.33
CA LEU A 382 -1.51 5.87 -14.74
C LEU A 382 -2.61 6.60 -13.99
N SER A 383 -2.24 7.57 -13.15
CA SER A 383 -3.19 8.34 -12.35
C SER A 383 -3.92 9.41 -13.17
N LYS A 384 -3.48 9.69 -14.40
CA LYS A 384 -3.92 10.82 -15.22
C LYS A 384 -3.82 12.16 -14.48
N SER A 385 -2.82 12.29 -13.61
CA SER A 385 -2.60 13.46 -12.75
C SER A 385 -1.14 13.88 -12.79
N ALA A 386 -0.87 15.11 -13.25
CA ALA A 386 0.46 15.70 -13.28
C ALA A 386 0.80 16.32 -11.92
N ASN A 387 1.93 15.90 -11.32
CA ASN A 387 2.35 16.34 -10.00
C ASN A 387 3.20 17.61 -10.06
N PHE A 388 2.67 18.70 -9.53
CA PHE A 388 3.36 19.97 -9.31
C PHE A 388 3.40 20.35 -7.81
N GLN A 389 3.15 19.41 -6.92
CA GLN A 389 3.05 19.67 -5.48
C GLN A 389 4.33 20.27 -4.91
N TYR A 390 5.49 19.81 -5.35
CA TYR A 390 6.77 20.27 -4.81
C TYR A 390 7.29 21.55 -5.48
N SER A 391 6.65 21.97 -6.59
CA SER A 391 6.91 23.25 -7.26
C SER A 391 5.84 24.28 -6.88
N LEU A 392 4.59 24.03 -7.23
CA LEU A 392 3.49 24.99 -7.10
C LEU A 392 2.53 24.71 -5.94
N GLY A 393 2.69 23.56 -5.26
CA GLY A 393 1.86 23.18 -4.11
C GLY A 393 0.53 22.52 -4.47
N PHE A 394 0.36 21.96 -5.69
CA PHE A 394 -0.83 21.22 -6.11
C PHE A 394 -0.52 20.23 -7.24
N SER A 395 -1.45 19.33 -7.53
CA SER A 395 -1.45 18.51 -8.73
C SER A 395 -2.59 18.89 -9.66
N VAL A 396 -2.50 18.47 -10.92
CA VAL A 396 -3.50 18.72 -11.93
C VAL A 396 -3.95 17.40 -12.54
N GLY A 397 -5.15 16.98 -12.19
CA GLY A 397 -5.75 15.74 -12.64
C GLY A 397 -6.33 15.83 -14.06
N ALA A 398 -7.11 14.83 -14.43
CA ALA A 398 -7.79 14.78 -15.71
C ALA A 398 -8.60 16.06 -15.96
N GLU A 399 -8.67 16.47 -17.22
CA GLU A 399 -9.41 17.65 -17.66
C GLU A 399 -8.99 18.97 -16.97
N GLY A 400 -7.77 19.01 -16.39
CA GLY A 400 -7.26 20.22 -15.74
C GLY A 400 -7.75 20.45 -14.31
N LYS A 401 -8.36 19.46 -13.66
CA LYS A 401 -8.84 19.57 -12.26
C LYS A 401 -7.67 19.85 -11.32
N LEU A 402 -7.77 20.93 -10.54
CA LEU A 402 -6.80 21.23 -9.48
C LEU A 402 -7.10 20.38 -8.24
N GLU A 403 -6.09 19.67 -7.75
CA GLU A 403 -6.24 18.71 -6.66
C GLU A 403 -4.97 18.60 -5.80
N SER A 404 -5.02 17.86 -4.71
CA SER A 404 -3.86 17.53 -3.86
C SER A 404 -3.06 18.74 -3.41
N PHE A 405 -3.73 19.78 -2.94
CA PHE A 405 -3.10 21.01 -2.48
C PHE A 405 -2.28 20.79 -1.21
N ILE A 406 -1.08 21.35 -1.19
CA ILE A 406 -0.32 21.55 0.05
C ILE A 406 -0.92 22.75 0.77
N TRP A 407 -1.37 22.56 2.02
CA TRP A 407 -1.87 23.62 2.89
C TRP A 407 -0.79 24.68 3.09
N GLU A 408 -1.14 25.96 2.94
CA GLU A 408 -0.23 27.10 2.94
C GLU A 408 0.92 27.01 1.91
N GLY A 409 0.79 26.13 0.92
CA GLY A 409 1.69 26.07 -0.23
C GLY A 409 1.50 27.26 -1.19
N ILE A 410 2.31 27.33 -2.23
CA ILE A 410 2.32 28.43 -3.21
C ILE A 410 0.95 28.63 -3.85
N GLY A 411 0.35 27.59 -4.40
CA GLY A 411 -0.98 27.66 -5.00
C GLY A 411 -2.07 28.07 -4.02
N PHE A 412 -2.01 27.54 -2.78
CA PHE A 412 -2.94 27.94 -1.71
C PHE A 412 -2.83 29.44 -1.38
N LYS A 413 -1.62 29.94 -1.17
CA LYS A 413 -1.36 31.38 -0.87
C LYS A 413 -1.77 32.31 -2.00
N ALA A 414 -1.68 31.83 -3.24
CA ALA A 414 -2.18 32.56 -4.40
C ALA A 414 -3.71 32.57 -4.53
N GLY A 415 -4.44 31.87 -3.65
CA GLY A 415 -5.90 31.79 -3.64
C GLY A 415 -6.50 30.64 -4.44
N LEU A 416 -5.66 29.73 -4.97
CA LEU A 416 -6.14 28.52 -5.64
C LEU A 416 -6.73 27.52 -4.63
N SER A 417 -7.71 26.75 -5.06
CA SER A 417 -8.37 25.74 -4.23
C SER A 417 -8.89 24.57 -5.06
N GLY A 418 -9.22 23.47 -4.41
CA GLY A 418 -9.91 22.33 -5.04
C GLY A 418 -11.27 22.74 -5.65
N ASN A 419 -11.86 21.83 -6.41
CA ASN A 419 -13.09 22.07 -7.19
C ASN A 419 -12.96 23.20 -8.25
N SER A 420 -11.75 23.39 -8.77
CA SER A 420 -11.45 24.32 -9.85
C SER A 420 -10.69 23.62 -10.98
N THR A 421 -10.76 24.20 -12.17
CA THR A 421 -10.18 23.66 -13.39
C THR A 421 -9.18 24.66 -13.97
N LEU A 422 -7.94 24.26 -14.20
CA LEU A 422 -6.92 25.02 -14.90
C LEU A 422 -7.18 24.96 -16.40
N LEU A 423 -7.47 26.09 -17.02
CA LEU A 423 -7.81 26.20 -18.44
C LEU A 423 -6.63 26.63 -19.31
N ALA A 424 -5.82 27.58 -18.82
CA ALA A 424 -4.68 28.10 -19.59
C ALA A 424 -3.52 28.50 -18.66
N VAL A 425 -2.34 28.47 -19.24
CA VAL A 425 -1.07 28.90 -18.62
C VAL A 425 -0.42 29.91 -19.56
N ASN A 426 -0.16 31.11 -19.09
CA ASN A 426 0.44 32.22 -19.88
C ASN A 426 -0.29 32.41 -21.24
N GLY A 427 -1.63 32.38 -21.22
CA GLY A 427 -2.48 32.54 -22.39
C GLY A 427 -2.59 31.31 -23.33
N ARG A 428 -1.90 30.20 -23.03
CA ARG A 428 -1.94 28.95 -23.82
C ARG A 428 -2.82 27.92 -23.12
N ALA A 429 -3.63 27.16 -23.87
CA ALA A 429 -4.46 26.10 -23.32
C ALA A 429 -3.62 25.13 -22.45
N TYR A 430 -4.15 24.76 -21.30
CA TYR A 430 -3.46 23.88 -20.38
C TYR A 430 -3.16 22.52 -21.01
N LYS A 431 -1.94 22.11 -20.86
CA LYS A 431 -1.42 20.74 -20.95
C LYS A 431 -0.32 20.61 -19.91
N PRO A 432 -0.04 19.42 -19.36
CA PRO A 432 1.04 19.24 -18.39
C PRO A 432 2.39 19.81 -18.87
N GLU A 433 2.71 19.63 -20.15
CA GLU A 433 3.97 20.11 -20.77
C GLU A 433 4.01 21.64 -20.84
N VAL A 434 2.87 22.29 -21.06
CA VAL A 434 2.77 23.77 -21.10
C VAL A 434 3.06 24.35 -19.72
N LEU A 435 2.52 23.74 -18.66
CA LEU A 435 2.80 24.19 -17.29
C LEU A 435 4.24 23.88 -16.89
N ARG A 436 4.81 22.71 -17.25
CA ARG A 436 6.22 22.39 -17.01
C ARG A 436 7.15 23.39 -17.70
N ALA A 437 6.87 23.73 -18.96
CA ALA A 437 7.64 24.72 -19.70
C ALA A 437 7.54 26.11 -19.07
N ALA A 438 6.37 26.53 -18.60
CA ALA A 438 6.18 27.80 -17.91
C ALA A 438 6.97 27.88 -16.59
N ILE A 439 6.94 26.81 -15.77
CA ILE A 439 7.71 26.72 -14.54
C ILE A 439 9.21 26.78 -14.83
N THR A 440 9.68 26.08 -15.86
CA THR A 440 11.10 26.08 -16.25
C THR A 440 11.53 27.48 -16.73
N ALA A 441 10.74 28.14 -17.57
CA ALA A 441 11.05 29.48 -18.08
C ALA A 441 11.01 30.54 -16.97
N ALA A 442 10.14 30.40 -15.99
CA ALA A 442 10.03 31.33 -14.87
C ALA A 442 11.28 31.34 -13.97
N LYS A 443 12.12 30.32 -14.00
CA LYS A 443 13.36 30.24 -13.22
C LYS A 443 14.34 31.37 -13.57
N ASP A 444 14.37 31.75 -14.84
CA ASP A 444 15.29 32.77 -15.36
C ASP A 444 14.56 34.13 -15.65
N SER A 445 13.30 34.23 -15.20
CA SER A 445 12.43 35.40 -15.40
C SER A 445 12.00 35.98 -14.04
N LYS A 446 11.60 37.28 -14.06
CA LYS A 446 10.91 37.91 -12.91
C LYS A 446 9.38 37.93 -13.07
N GLU A 447 8.87 37.38 -14.15
CA GLU A 447 7.44 37.40 -14.44
C GLU A 447 6.74 36.22 -13.77
N ALA A 448 5.60 36.52 -13.12
CA ALA A 448 4.76 35.50 -12.51
C ALA A 448 4.07 34.63 -13.58
N ILE A 449 3.91 33.34 -13.29
CA ILE A 449 3.17 32.41 -14.15
C ILE A 449 1.67 32.74 -14.05
N GLN A 450 1.03 33.06 -15.18
CA GLN A 450 -0.39 33.37 -15.23
C GLN A 450 -1.21 32.10 -15.44
N LEU A 451 -2.09 31.79 -14.49
CA LEU A 451 -3.00 30.62 -14.53
C LEU A 451 -4.44 31.09 -14.68
N LEU A 452 -5.07 30.84 -15.82
CA LEU A 452 -6.51 31.04 -16.00
C LEU A 452 -7.26 29.83 -15.44
N VAL A 453 -8.07 30.04 -14.42
CA VAL A 453 -8.77 29.00 -13.68
C VAL A 453 -10.27 29.26 -13.69
N LYS A 454 -11.06 28.20 -13.90
CA LYS A 454 -12.52 28.19 -13.76
C LYS A 454 -12.92 27.58 -12.43
N LYS A 455 -13.78 28.29 -11.66
CA LYS A 455 -14.41 27.77 -10.45
C LYS A 455 -15.92 28.10 -10.49
N GLY A 456 -16.73 27.06 -10.61
CA GLY A 456 -18.16 27.27 -10.90
C GLY A 456 -18.34 28.04 -12.23
N ASN A 457 -18.98 29.21 -12.16
CA ASN A 457 -19.19 30.08 -13.33
C ASN A 457 -18.18 31.23 -13.44
N LEU A 458 -17.17 31.25 -12.57
CA LEU A 458 -16.19 32.34 -12.55
C LEU A 458 -14.89 31.90 -13.23
N TYR A 459 -14.32 32.82 -13.99
CA TYR A 459 -12.99 32.69 -14.61
C TYR A 459 -12.06 33.72 -13.99
N THR A 460 -10.98 33.29 -13.40
CA THR A 460 -10.02 34.16 -12.71
C THR A 460 -8.61 33.83 -13.16
N THR A 461 -7.82 34.85 -13.42
CA THR A 461 -6.39 34.71 -13.66
C THR A 461 -5.64 34.89 -12.34
N TYR A 462 -4.84 33.90 -11.97
CA TYR A 462 -3.98 33.92 -10.79
C TYR A 462 -2.53 34.09 -11.23
N ALA A 463 -1.84 35.03 -10.63
CA ALA A 463 -0.41 35.25 -10.83
C ALA A 463 0.36 34.43 -9.78
N ILE A 464 1.16 33.48 -10.21
CA ILE A 464 1.98 32.65 -9.34
C ILE A 464 3.43 33.13 -9.39
N ASP A 465 3.88 33.79 -8.34
CA ASP A 465 5.25 34.25 -8.16
C ASP A 465 6.13 33.08 -7.67
N TYR A 466 6.67 32.32 -8.63
CA TYR A 466 7.49 31.13 -8.37
C TYR A 466 8.64 31.00 -9.38
N HIS A 467 9.88 30.91 -8.88
CA HIS A 467 11.09 30.96 -9.69
C HIS A 467 12.10 29.84 -9.36
N ASP A 468 11.72 28.84 -8.55
CA ASP A 468 12.65 27.76 -8.15
C ASP A 468 12.72 26.59 -9.16
N GLY A 469 11.96 26.64 -10.27
CA GLY A 469 11.95 25.59 -11.29
C GLY A 469 11.16 24.33 -10.87
N LEU A 470 11.27 23.29 -11.69
CA LEU A 470 10.61 22.01 -11.42
C LEU A 470 11.28 21.30 -10.23
N LYS A 471 10.46 20.64 -9.39
CA LYS A 471 10.93 19.87 -8.25
C LYS A 471 10.26 18.48 -8.25
N TYR A 472 11.09 17.44 -8.44
CA TYR A 472 10.69 16.05 -8.34
C TYR A 472 11.52 15.35 -7.24
N PRO A 473 10.89 14.55 -6.37
CA PRO A 473 11.60 13.89 -5.29
C PRO A 473 12.53 12.80 -5.82
N ARG A 474 13.68 12.66 -5.18
CA ARG A 474 14.65 11.60 -5.46
C ARG A 474 15.44 11.27 -4.20
N LEU A 475 15.90 10.02 -4.08
CA LEU A 475 16.92 9.66 -3.11
C LEU A 475 18.31 9.80 -3.74
N GLU A 476 19.21 10.48 -3.03
CA GLU A 476 20.61 10.65 -3.40
C GLU A 476 21.50 9.98 -2.37
N ARG A 477 22.52 9.26 -2.85
CA ARG A 477 23.51 8.60 -1.97
C ARG A 477 24.29 9.64 -1.15
N ILE A 478 24.42 9.36 0.14
CA ILE A 478 25.35 10.09 1.02
C ILE A 478 26.72 9.44 0.89
N LYS A 479 27.67 10.20 0.30
CA LYS A 479 29.03 9.73 0.06
C LYS A 479 29.72 9.31 1.38
N GLY A 480 30.48 8.23 1.34
CA GLY A 480 31.23 7.73 2.50
C GLY A 480 30.42 6.98 3.55
N THR A 481 29.09 6.80 3.36
CA THR A 481 28.26 6.00 4.27
C THR A 481 28.00 4.60 3.72
N PRO A 482 27.75 3.58 4.56
CA PRO A 482 27.31 2.29 4.11
C PRO A 482 25.96 2.36 3.37
N ASP A 483 25.80 1.56 2.31
CA ASP A 483 24.54 1.41 1.61
C ASP A 483 23.67 0.34 2.26
N ARG A 484 22.99 0.69 3.36
CA ARG A 484 22.11 -0.24 4.06
C ARG A 484 20.79 -0.45 3.32
N LEU A 485 20.33 0.55 2.52
CA LEU A 485 19.10 0.39 1.75
C LEU A 485 19.28 -0.67 0.66
N GLU A 486 20.40 -0.65 -0.06
CA GLU A 486 20.70 -1.71 -1.03
C GLU A 486 20.73 -3.09 -0.36
N ALA A 487 21.37 -3.22 0.80
CA ALA A 487 21.42 -4.47 1.56
C ALA A 487 20.03 -4.95 2.05
N ILE A 488 19.09 -4.03 2.30
CA ILE A 488 17.69 -4.35 2.66
C ILE A 488 16.93 -4.92 1.46
N LEU A 489 17.13 -4.35 0.28
CA LEU A 489 16.39 -4.68 -0.93
C LEU A 489 16.93 -5.93 -1.67
N GLN A 490 18.13 -6.40 -1.34
CA GLN A 490 18.70 -7.61 -1.95
C GLN A 490 17.94 -8.88 -1.55
N PRO A 491 17.78 -9.83 -2.49
CA PRO A 491 17.16 -11.14 -2.21
C PRO A 491 17.82 -11.86 -1.05
N LEU A 492 17.04 -12.49 -0.19
CA LEU A 492 17.55 -13.43 0.81
C LEU A 492 18.06 -14.71 0.11
N LYS A 493 19.24 -15.17 0.53
CA LYS A 493 19.88 -16.39 0.02
C LYS A 493 19.18 -17.64 0.48
#